data_4931dfeb1f57abbd5b33d77765619f49
#
_entry.id   4931dfeb1f57abbd5b33d77765619f49
#
_cell.length_a   1.000
_cell.length_b   1.000
_cell.length_c   1.000
_cell.angle_alpha   90.00
_cell.angle_beta   90.00
_cell.angle_gamma   90.00
#
_symmetry.space_group_name_H-M   'P 1'
#
loop_
_entity.id
_entity.type
_entity.pdbx_description
1 polymer ?
#
loop_
_entity_poly.entity_id
_entity_poly.type
_entity_poly.pdbx_seq_one_letter_code
_entity_poly.pdbx_strand_id
1 'polypeptide(L)'
;MSSETFRADRSGAVIVEMAIALPLLLILLLGFVDFGYAFYQWNAGNKAVQVGARLARISDPVATDIATVVKALPTGKSPGDPVAPDTYHFTCSADSSGAALCTYCDENDKCSTSGSSQTAFDLIYDGDATRPGMHAFLPTLAKSEVHIEYVATGLDFWTRPDGPVPTIRVSIVNHPFQFFFLGGLLGFANITMPNMLSTVTGEDLDSSAP
;
A
#
# COMPACT_ATOMS: atom_id res chain seq x y z
N MET A 1 -0.63 -58.90 -43.79
CA MET A 1 0.01 -57.72 -43.15
C MET A 1 0.20 -58.08 -41.70
N SER A 2 1.44 -58.26 -41.33
CA SER A 2 1.84 -58.90 -40.07
C SER A 2 1.59 -57.99 -38.85
N SER A 3 0.99 -58.52 -37.79
CA SER A 3 0.75 -57.81 -36.53
C SER A 3 2.03 -57.38 -35.82
N GLU A 4 3.17 -57.82 -36.23
CA GLU A 4 4.50 -57.49 -35.72
C GLU A 4 4.96 -56.09 -36.15
N THR A 5 4.54 -55.61 -37.32
CA THR A 5 4.87 -54.22 -37.75
C THR A 5 4.17 -53.16 -36.93
N PHE A 6 2.99 -53.42 -36.39
CA PHE A 6 2.29 -52.49 -35.48
C PHE A 6 2.94 -52.37 -34.11
N ARG A 7 3.63 -53.39 -33.62
CA ARG A 7 4.37 -53.35 -32.34
C ARG A 7 5.73 -52.65 -32.45
N ALA A 8 6.29 -52.54 -33.63
CA ALA A 8 7.57 -51.90 -33.88
C ALA A 8 7.44 -50.40 -34.20
N ASP A 9 6.22 -49.93 -34.51
CA ASP A 9 5.98 -48.51 -34.83
C ASP A 9 5.87 -47.67 -33.54
N ARG A 10 6.98 -47.02 -33.21
CA ARG A 10 7.09 -46.07 -32.05
C ARG A 10 6.62 -44.68 -32.39
N SER A 11 6.25 -44.38 -33.63
CA SER A 11 5.84 -43.03 -34.07
C SER A 11 4.59 -42.56 -33.33
N GLY A 12 3.62 -43.46 -33.07
CA GLY A 12 2.43 -43.14 -32.29
C GLY A 12 2.71 -42.81 -30.81
N ALA A 13 3.68 -43.52 -30.20
CA ALA A 13 4.07 -43.25 -28.81
C ALA A 13 4.71 -41.89 -28.66
N VAL A 14 5.55 -41.48 -29.60
CA VAL A 14 6.20 -40.13 -29.59
C VAL A 14 5.17 -39.02 -29.74
N ILE A 15 4.14 -39.20 -30.58
CA ILE A 15 3.07 -38.23 -30.77
C ILE A 15 2.28 -38.02 -29.45
N VAL A 16 1.95 -39.12 -28.76
CA VAL A 16 1.24 -39.06 -27.47
C VAL A 16 2.12 -38.41 -26.39
N GLU A 17 3.40 -38.71 -26.34
CA GLU A 17 4.35 -38.11 -25.41
C GLU A 17 4.46 -36.57 -25.64
N MET A 18 4.61 -36.16 -26.90
CA MET A 18 4.63 -34.74 -27.26
C MET A 18 3.30 -34.04 -26.99
N ALA A 19 2.16 -34.73 -27.17
CA ALA A 19 0.84 -34.17 -26.89
C ALA A 19 0.62 -33.89 -25.39
N ILE A 20 1.31 -34.61 -24.52
CA ILE A 20 1.29 -34.36 -23.05
C ILE A 20 2.39 -33.37 -22.63
N ALA A 21 3.59 -33.52 -23.16
CA ALA A 21 4.74 -32.73 -22.76
C ALA A 21 4.58 -31.24 -23.16
N LEU A 22 4.05 -30.97 -24.36
CA LEU A 22 3.92 -29.62 -24.89
C LEU A 22 2.96 -28.73 -24.05
N PRO A 23 1.73 -29.17 -23.68
CA PRO A 23 0.86 -28.40 -22.81
C PRO A 23 1.48 -28.16 -21.43
N LEU A 24 2.14 -29.14 -20.83
CA LEU A 24 2.82 -28.98 -19.55
C LEU A 24 3.93 -27.94 -19.63
N LEU A 25 4.73 -27.97 -20.70
CA LEU A 25 5.76 -26.97 -20.94
C LEU A 25 5.15 -25.57 -21.10
N LEU A 26 4.06 -25.45 -21.86
CA LEU A 26 3.37 -24.17 -22.05
C LEU A 26 2.81 -23.62 -20.72
N ILE A 27 2.15 -24.44 -19.90
CA ILE A 27 1.64 -24.04 -18.59
C ILE A 27 2.78 -23.55 -17.70
N LEU A 28 3.91 -24.24 -17.71
CA LEU A 28 5.09 -23.84 -16.93
C LEU A 28 5.65 -22.51 -17.43
N LEU A 29 5.80 -22.30 -18.72
CA LEU A 29 6.29 -21.03 -19.29
C LEU A 29 5.33 -19.87 -18.99
N LEU A 30 4.03 -20.06 -19.16
CA LEU A 30 3.02 -19.06 -18.86
C LEU A 30 2.99 -18.74 -17.36
N GLY A 31 3.18 -19.76 -16.52
CA GLY A 31 3.32 -19.57 -15.07
C GLY A 31 4.52 -18.68 -14.70
N PHE A 32 5.67 -18.86 -15.34
CA PHE A 32 6.83 -17.98 -15.11
C PHE A 32 6.53 -16.54 -15.50
N VAL A 33 5.77 -16.28 -16.55
CA VAL A 33 5.37 -14.93 -16.95
C VAL A 33 4.47 -14.31 -15.89
N ASP A 34 3.45 -15.03 -15.41
CA ASP A 34 2.54 -14.55 -14.38
C ASP A 34 3.27 -14.25 -13.05
N PHE A 35 4.16 -15.14 -12.62
CA PHE A 35 4.98 -14.90 -11.41
C PHE A 35 5.95 -13.75 -11.57
N GLY A 36 6.58 -13.60 -12.74
CA GLY A 36 7.45 -12.48 -13.04
C GLY A 36 6.71 -11.14 -12.96
N TYR A 37 5.47 -11.11 -13.46
CA TYR A 37 4.61 -9.94 -13.37
C TYR A 37 4.15 -9.65 -11.93
N ALA A 38 3.81 -10.69 -11.15
CA ALA A 38 3.49 -10.54 -9.73
C ALA A 38 4.66 -9.93 -8.95
N PHE A 39 5.87 -10.42 -9.21
CA PHE A 39 7.08 -9.89 -8.57
C PHE A 39 7.35 -8.43 -8.98
N TYR A 40 7.12 -8.08 -10.25
CA TYR A 40 7.20 -6.69 -10.71
C TYR A 40 6.21 -5.79 -9.97
N GLN A 41 4.93 -6.18 -9.88
CA GLN A 41 3.91 -5.41 -9.16
C GLN A 41 4.24 -5.26 -7.67
N TRP A 42 4.74 -6.32 -7.04
CA TRP A 42 5.21 -6.28 -5.65
C TRP A 42 6.31 -5.23 -5.44
N ASN A 43 7.31 -5.21 -6.31
CA ASN A 43 8.38 -4.21 -6.24
C ASN A 43 7.87 -2.79 -6.51
N ALA A 44 6.97 -2.63 -7.48
CA ALA A 44 6.32 -1.35 -7.79
C ALA A 44 5.52 -0.81 -6.59
N GLY A 45 4.75 -1.67 -5.92
CA GLY A 45 4.00 -1.33 -4.72
C GLY A 45 4.90 -0.94 -3.53
N ASN A 46 5.99 -1.69 -3.29
CA ASN A 46 6.97 -1.32 -2.28
C ASN A 46 7.63 0.05 -2.58
N LYS A 47 7.86 0.36 -3.86
CA LYS A 47 8.35 1.68 -4.26
C LYS A 47 7.28 2.75 -4.04
N ALA A 48 6.02 2.46 -4.36
CA ALA A 48 4.90 3.38 -4.16
C ALA A 48 4.74 3.79 -2.69
N VAL A 49 4.77 2.83 -1.74
CA VAL A 49 4.66 3.16 -0.30
C VAL A 49 5.85 3.97 0.21
N GLN A 50 7.07 3.74 -0.30
CA GLN A 50 8.25 4.53 0.06
C GLN A 50 8.12 5.97 -0.41
N VAL A 51 7.64 6.18 -1.64
CA VAL A 51 7.39 7.52 -2.19
C VAL A 51 6.26 8.21 -1.44
N GLY A 52 5.15 7.50 -1.18
CA GLY A 52 4.03 8.00 -0.40
C GLY A 52 4.45 8.45 1.00
N ALA A 53 5.24 7.64 1.71
CA ALA A 53 5.76 7.98 3.03
C ALA A 53 6.67 9.23 2.99
N ARG A 54 7.51 9.34 1.95
CA ARG A 54 8.36 10.53 1.76
C ARG A 54 7.52 11.78 1.51
N LEU A 55 6.48 11.71 0.67
CA LEU A 55 5.59 12.84 0.42
C LEU A 55 4.80 13.21 1.68
N ALA A 56 4.25 12.23 2.39
CA ALA A 56 3.51 12.45 3.64
C ALA A 56 4.35 13.13 4.74
N ARG A 57 5.67 12.96 4.72
CA ARG A 57 6.59 13.58 5.68
C ARG A 57 6.83 15.06 5.43
N ILE A 58 6.78 15.51 4.17
CA ILE A 58 7.15 16.86 3.73
C ILE A 58 5.96 17.68 3.24
N SER A 59 4.74 17.24 3.51
CA SER A 59 3.51 17.92 3.14
C SER A 59 2.58 18.07 4.33
N ASP A 60 1.57 18.93 4.18
CA ASP A 60 0.52 19.05 5.18
C ASP A 60 -0.11 17.69 5.48
N PRO A 61 -0.45 17.41 6.75
CA PRO A 61 -1.03 16.15 7.12
C PRO A 61 -2.42 15.97 6.50
N VAL A 62 -2.75 14.75 6.10
CA VAL A 62 -4.10 14.41 5.61
C VAL A 62 -5.12 14.60 6.75
N ALA A 63 -4.78 14.20 7.99
CA ALA A 63 -5.59 14.44 9.17
C ALA A 63 -5.41 15.90 9.65
N THR A 64 -6.38 16.77 9.36
CA THR A 64 -6.27 18.21 9.67
C THR A 64 -6.29 18.51 11.17
N ASP A 65 -6.86 17.62 11.97
CA ASP A 65 -7.01 17.82 13.41
C ASP A 65 -5.78 17.44 14.24
N ILE A 66 -4.76 16.84 13.62
CA ILE A 66 -3.57 16.36 14.34
C ILE A 66 -2.86 17.49 15.10
N ALA A 67 -2.73 18.66 14.49
CA ALA A 67 -2.12 19.83 15.13
C ALA A 67 -2.95 20.33 16.33
N THR A 68 -4.26 20.21 16.26
CA THR A 68 -5.17 20.62 17.34
C THR A 68 -5.07 19.68 18.53
N VAL A 69 -5.04 18.38 18.28
CA VAL A 69 -4.91 17.34 19.32
C VAL A 69 -3.60 17.49 20.08
N VAL A 70 -2.48 17.70 19.38
CA VAL A 70 -1.16 17.84 20.02
C VAL A 70 -0.99 19.18 20.76
N LYS A 71 -1.67 20.24 20.32
CA LYS A 71 -1.68 21.53 21.02
C LYS A 71 -2.58 21.53 22.25
N ALA A 72 -3.57 20.66 22.32
CA ALA A 72 -4.46 20.53 23.46
C ALA A 72 -3.74 19.86 24.64
N LEU A 73 -3.24 20.67 25.58
CA LEU A 73 -2.51 20.15 26.74
C LEU A 73 -3.44 19.36 27.68
N PRO A 74 -3.21 18.07 27.92
CA PRO A 74 -4.01 17.30 28.87
C PRO A 74 -3.82 17.75 30.30
N THR A 75 -4.83 17.51 31.15
CA THR A 75 -4.76 17.82 32.58
C THR A 75 -3.58 17.09 33.24
N GLY A 76 -2.76 17.84 33.95
CA GLY A 76 -1.59 17.32 34.65
C GLY A 76 -0.31 17.21 33.81
N LYS A 77 -0.33 17.70 32.57
CA LYS A 77 0.85 17.84 31.72
C LYS A 77 1.31 19.28 31.66
N SER A 78 2.60 19.48 31.37
CA SER A 78 3.21 20.79 31.14
C SER A 78 3.64 20.96 29.69
N PRO A 79 3.71 22.21 29.17
CA PRO A 79 4.31 22.44 27.86
C PRO A 79 5.73 21.90 27.80
N GLY A 80 6.03 21.13 26.75
CA GLY A 80 7.33 20.45 26.58
C GLY A 80 7.44 19.07 27.21
N ASP A 81 6.41 18.58 27.92
CA ASP A 81 6.37 17.20 28.37
C ASP A 81 6.28 16.26 27.14
N PRO A 82 6.92 15.08 27.16
CA PRO A 82 6.84 14.14 26.06
C PRO A 82 5.41 13.60 25.90
N VAL A 83 4.98 13.46 24.67
CA VAL A 83 3.74 12.76 24.30
C VAL A 83 3.99 11.26 24.44
N ALA A 84 3.20 10.58 25.28
CA ALA A 84 3.36 9.14 25.46
C ALA A 84 3.02 8.39 24.16
N PRO A 85 3.62 7.21 23.92
CA PRO A 85 3.21 6.34 22.83
C PRO A 85 1.69 6.05 22.88
N ASP A 86 1.08 5.90 21.71
CA ASP A 86 -0.35 5.59 21.52
C ASP A 86 -1.34 6.62 22.09
N THR A 87 -0.86 7.83 22.48
CA THR A 87 -1.73 8.92 22.94
C THR A 87 -2.73 9.35 21.88
N TYR A 88 -2.36 9.30 20.61
CA TYR A 88 -3.24 9.55 19.48
C TYR A 88 -2.90 8.63 18.32
N HIS A 89 -3.94 8.26 17.58
CA HIS A 89 -3.83 7.51 16.34
C HIS A 89 -4.84 8.06 15.33
N PHE A 90 -4.34 8.58 14.21
CA PHE A 90 -5.15 8.98 13.08
C PHE A 90 -4.97 7.96 11.96
N THR A 91 -6.08 7.48 11.40
CA THR A 91 -6.07 6.63 10.21
C THR A 91 -6.85 7.32 9.11
N CYS A 92 -6.19 7.58 7.99
CA CYS A 92 -6.76 8.21 6.82
C CYS A 92 -6.76 7.22 5.64
N SER A 93 -7.85 7.15 4.91
CA SER A 93 -8.01 6.38 3.68
C SER A 93 -8.96 7.10 2.74
N ALA A 94 -9.14 6.62 1.51
CA ALA A 94 -10.21 7.14 0.66
C ALA A 94 -11.39 6.16 0.64
N ASP A 95 -12.60 6.70 0.51
CA ASP A 95 -13.80 5.91 0.25
C ASP A 95 -13.85 5.42 -1.21
N SER A 96 -14.93 4.72 -1.57
CA SER A 96 -15.15 4.21 -2.93
C SER A 96 -15.31 5.31 -4.00
N SER A 97 -15.59 6.55 -3.59
CA SER A 97 -15.66 7.72 -4.47
C SER A 97 -14.30 8.42 -4.62
N GLY A 98 -13.31 8.03 -3.83
CA GLY A 98 -11.98 8.64 -3.78
C GLY A 98 -11.88 9.82 -2.81
N ALA A 99 -12.92 10.07 -1.99
CA ALA A 99 -12.91 11.12 -0.99
C ALA A 99 -12.10 10.69 0.24
N ALA A 100 -11.19 11.55 0.70
CA ALA A 100 -10.37 11.28 1.87
C ALA A 100 -11.22 11.32 3.15
N LEU A 101 -11.07 10.30 3.98
CA LEU A 101 -11.71 10.16 5.29
C LEU A 101 -10.65 9.86 6.34
N CYS A 102 -10.72 10.57 7.46
CA CYS A 102 -9.84 10.31 8.59
C CYS A 102 -10.64 9.96 9.84
N THR A 103 -10.11 9.03 10.61
CA THR A 103 -10.61 8.65 11.93
C THR A 103 -9.52 8.92 12.96
N TYR A 104 -9.90 9.53 14.07
CA TYR A 104 -9.05 9.74 15.23
C TYR A 104 -9.43 8.78 16.34
N CYS A 105 -8.46 8.11 16.94
CA CYS A 105 -8.64 7.28 18.13
C CYS A 105 -7.74 7.82 19.26
N ASP A 106 -8.28 7.92 20.47
CA ASP A 106 -7.54 8.32 21.66
C ASP A 106 -6.86 7.13 22.36
N GLU A 107 -6.15 7.37 23.45
CA GLU A 107 -5.46 6.37 24.27
C GLU A 107 -6.37 5.26 24.86
N ASN A 108 -7.69 5.44 24.81
CA ASN A 108 -8.68 4.47 25.29
C ASN A 108 -9.40 3.77 24.12
N ASP A 109 -8.84 3.82 22.92
CA ASP A 109 -9.44 3.28 21.68
C ASP A 109 -10.84 3.85 21.37
N LYS A 110 -11.14 5.04 21.91
CA LYS A 110 -12.37 5.74 21.56
C LYS A 110 -12.12 6.52 20.25
N CYS A 111 -12.80 6.06 19.21
CA CYS A 111 -12.64 6.61 17.87
C CYS A 111 -13.77 7.58 17.50
N SER A 112 -13.40 8.61 16.74
CA SER A 112 -14.30 9.62 16.19
C SER A 112 -13.85 10.02 14.78
N THR A 113 -14.75 10.59 13.98
CA THR A 113 -14.39 11.14 12.69
C THR A 113 -13.50 12.37 12.90
N SER A 114 -12.40 12.45 12.18
CA SER A 114 -11.49 13.58 12.12
C SER A 114 -11.66 14.34 10.81
N GLY A 115 -11.25 15.61 10.83
CA GLY A 115 -11.12 16.40 9.60
C GLY A 115 -10.10 15.78 8.65
N SER A 116 -10.35 15.87 7.35
CA SER A 116 -9.46 15.33 6.31
C SER A 116 -9.19 16.36 5.22
N SER A 117 -7.94 16.37 4.72
CA SER A 117 -7.51 17.18 3.58
C SER A 117 -7.45 16.31 2.32
N GLN A 118 -8.36 16.55 1.38
CA GLN A 118 -8.34 15.90 0.07
C GLN A 118 -7.08 16.27 -0.72
N THR A 119 -6.68 17.53 -0.68
CA THR A 119 -5.49 18.02 -1.40
C THR A 119 -4.22 17.33 -0.93
N ALA A 120 -4.05 17.14 0.40
CA ALA A 120 -2.91 16.44 0.96
C ALA A 120 -2.93 14.95 0.60
N PHE A 121 -4.11 14.31 0.61
CA PHE A 121 -4.25 12.92 0.19
C PHE A 121 -3.91 12.75 -1.30
N ASP A 122 -4.44 13.63 -2.16
CA ASP A 122 -4.20 13.59 -3.60
C ASP A 122 -2.73 13.87 -3.94
N LEU A 123 -2.05 14.73 -3.19
CA LEU A 123 -0.61 14.95 -3.34
C LEU A 123 0.20 13.68 -3.05
N ILE A 124 -0.15 12.91 -2.04
CA ILE A 124 0.53 11.65 -1.73
C ILE A 124 0.22 10.59 -2.79
N TYR A 125 -1.03 10.52 -3.24
CA TYR A 125 -1.48 9.52 -4.19
C TYR A 125 -1.07 9.83 -5.64
N ASP A 126 -1.42 11.00 -6.16
CA ASP A 126 -1.16 11.40 -7.55
C ASP A 126 0.17 12.12 -7.72
N GLY A 127 0.64 12.83 -6.67
CA GLY A 127 1.79 13.72 -6.75
C GLY A 127 1.44 15.12 -7.23
N ASP A 128 2.47 15.84 -7.63
CA ASP A 128 2.37 17.18 -8.25
C ASP A 128 3.18 17.24 -9.57
N ALA A 129 3.23 18.44 -10.17
CA ALA A 129 3.95 18.65 -11.45
C ALA A 129 5.46 18.31 -11.37
N THR A 130 6.05 18.28 -10.18
CA THR A 130 7.49 18.10 -9.94
C THR A 130 7.82 16.77 -9.25
N ARG A 131 6.85 16.18 -8.54
CA ARG A 131 7.04 14.99 -7.70
C ARG A 131 5.97 13.95 -8.01
N PRO A 132 6.34 12.77 -8.52
CA PRO A 132 5.39 11.70 -8.77
C PRO A 132 4.84 11.14 -7.45
N GLY A 133 3.53 10.86 -7.38
CA GLY A 133 2.87 10.21 -6.26
C GLY A 133 2.93 8.68 -6.35
N MET A 134 2.22 8.01 -5.45
CA MET A 134 2.18 6.55 -5.37
C MET A 134 1.64 5.90 -6.66
N HIS A 135 0.59 6.48 -7.25
CA HIS A 135 -0.07 5.97 -8.46
C HIS A 135 0.84 5.96 -9.68
N ALA A 136 1.86 6.85 -9.75
CA ALA A 136 2.83 6.84 -10.84
C ALA A 136 3.71 5.56 -10.86
N PHE A 137 3.92 4.92 -9.72
CA PHE A 137 4.71 3.69 -9.60
C PHE A 137 3.85 2.43 -9.69
N LEU A 138 2.59 2.49 -9.24
CA LEU A 138 1.64 1.39 -9.32
C LEU A 138 0.33 1.90 -9.93
N PRO A 139 0.22 1.92 -11.28
CA PRO A 139 -0.96 2.47 -11.98
C PRO A 139 -2.27 1.71 -11.72
N THR A 140 -2.20 0.49 -11.20
CA THR A 140 -3.37 -0.32 -10.82
C THR A 140 -3.87 -0.03 -9.40
N LEU A 141 -3.16 0.81 -8.63
CA LEU A 141 -3.49 1.15 -7.26
C LEU A 141 -4.80 1.96 -7.21
N ALA A 142 -5.76 1.55 -6.40
CA ALA A 142 -6.95 2.34 -6.11
C ALA A 142 -6.72 3.25 -4.89
N LYS A 143 -7.36 4.43 -4.86
CA LYS A 143 -7.28 5.35 -3.70
C LYS A 143 -7.75 4.70 -2.40
N SER A 144 -8.77 3.84 -2.46
CA SER A 144 -9.31 3.10 -1.32
C SER A 144 -8.37 2.04 -0.73
N GLU A 145 -7.31 1.68 -1.45
CA GLU A 145 -6.30 0.71 -0.98
C GLU A 145 -5.15 1.40 -0.22
N VAL A 146 -5.09 2.74 -0.26
CA VAL A 146 -4.05 3.52 0.41
C VAL A 146 -4.51 3.91 1.80
N HIS A 147 -3.73 3.52 2.81
CA HIS A 147 -3.93 3.90 4.19
C HIS A 147 -2.74 4.71 4.69
N ILE A 148 -3.02 5.84 5.34
CA ILE A 148 -2.03 6.74 5.92
C ILE A 148 -2.36 6.87 7.39
N GLU A 149 -1.42 6.48 8.25
CA GLU A 149 -1.58 6.52 9.70
C GLU A 149 -0.59 7.52 10.30
N TYR A 150 -1.06 8.28 11.28
CA TYR A 150 -0.24 9.17 12.10
C TYR A 150 -0.37 8.72 13.55
N VAL A 151 0.72 8.27 14.13
CA VAL A 151 0.73 7.64 15.47
C VAL A 151 1.71 8.34 16.39
N ALA A 152 1.30 8.59 17.64
CA ALA A 152 2.21 9.00 18.68
C ALA A 152 3.14 7.85 19.06
N THR A 153 4.44 8.03 18.93
CA THR A 153 5.46 7.02 19.30
C THR A 153 6.45 7.49 20.36
N GLY A 154 6.13 8.58 21.06
CA GLY A 154 7.00 9.14 22.08
C GLY A 154 8.09 10.08 21.55
N LEU A 155 8.05 10.42 20.26
CA LEU A 155 9.01 11.36 19.65
C LEU A 155 8.54 12.81 19.71
N ASP A 156 7.31 13.05 20.12
CA ASP A 156 6.66 14.35 20.15
C ASP A 156 6.60 14.95 21.54
N PHE A 157 6.39 16.29 21.63
CA PHE A 157 6.24 17.04 22.86
C PHE A 157 4.98 17.89 22.83
N TRP A 158 4.27 17.95 23.95
CA TRP A 158 3.08 18.79 24.09
C TRP A 158 3.39 20.25 23.82
N THR A 159 2.50 20.92 23.09
CA THR A 159 2.58 22.35 22.74
C THR A 159 3.81 22.71 21.89
N ARG A 160 4.37 21.79 21.12
CA ARG A 160 5.48 22.09 20.20
C ARG A 160 5.08 23.20 19.22
N PRO A 161 5.87 24.29 19.08
CA PRO A 161 5.55 25.42 18.19
C PRO A 161 5.44 25.03 16.72
N ASP A 162 6.33 24.14 16.24
CA ASP A 162 6.43 23.71 14.83
C ASP A 162 5.48 22.57 14.47
N GLY A 163 4.52 22.26 15.36
CA GLY A 163 3.55 21.19 15.15
C GLY A 163 4.01 19.81 15.62
N PRO A 164 3.19 18.78 15.41
CA PRO A 164 3.45 17.42 15.89
C PRO A 164 4.55 16.70 15.10
N VAL A 165 5.19 15.73 15.74
CA VAL A 165 6.16 14.79 15.13
C VAL A 165 5.62 13.36 15.22
N PRO A 166 4.55 13.03 14.49
CA PRO A 166 4.02 11.68 14.48
C PRO A 166 4.96 10.72 13.75
N THR A 167 4.85 9.45 14.08
CA THR A 167 5.29 8.41 13.17
C THR A 167 4.22 8.21 12.11
N ILE A 168 4.63 8.40 10.85
CA ILE A 168 3.75 8.26 9.69
C ILE A 168 3.96 6.86 9.10
N ARG A 169 2.86 6.13 8.92
CA ARG A 169 2.85 4.84 8.24
C ARG A 169 2.01 4.97 6.98
N VAL A 170 2.59 4.66 5.83
CA VAL A 170 1.85 4.59 4.57
C VAL A 170 1.81 3.15 4.13
N SER A 171 0.62 2.62 3.90
CA SER A 171 0.44 1.23 3.51
C SER A 171 -0.51 1.09 2.33
N ILE A 172 -0.31 0.01 1.56
CA ILE A 172 -1.23 -0.48 0.55
C ILE A 172 -1.83 -1.76 1.10
N VAL A 173 -3.16 -1.81 1.19
CA VAL A 173 -3.90 -2.93 1.74
C VAL A 173 -4.85 -3.52 0.70
N ASN A 174 -5.05 -4.84 0.76
CA ASN A 174 -6.01 -5.56 -0.09
C ASN A 174 -5.83 -5.37 -1.60
N HIS A 175 -4.61 -5.00 -2.07
CA HIS A 175 -4.37 -4.84 -3.50
C HIS A 175 -4.51 -6.17 -4.24
N PRO A 176 -5.44 -6.29 -5.24
CA PRO A 176 -5.65 -7.54 -5.95
C PRO A 176 -4.56 -7.76 -6.99
N PHE A 177 -4.01 -8.96 -7.03
CA PHE A 177 -3.18 -9.43 -8.12
C PHE A 177 -4.01 -10.27 -9.09
N GLN A 178 -3.96 -9.93 -10.37
CA GLN A 178 -4.63 -10.68 -11.42
C GLN A 178 -3.62 -11.49 -12.23
N PHE A 179 -3.84 -12.81 -12.28
CA PHE A 179 -3.10 -13.68 -13.19
C PHE A 179 -3.61 -13.48 -14.61
N PHE A 180 -2.70 -13.33 -15.59
CA PHE A 180 -3.07 -13.22 -17.00
C PHE A 180 -3.43 -14.58 -17.61
N PHE A 181 -2.64 -15.60 -17.33
CA PHE A 181 -2.75 -16.90 -17.96
C PHE A 181 -3.27 -17.98 -17.01
N LEU A 182 -2.69 -18.07 -15.83
CA LEU A 182 -3.06 -19.11 -14.86
C LEU A 182 -4.46 -18.90 -14.30
N GLY A 183 -4.92 -17.65 -14.13
CA GLY A 183 -6.28 -17.35 -13.68
C GLY A 183 -7.34 -17.90 -14.61
N GLY A 184 -7.17 -17.70 -15.93
CA GLY A 184 -8.10 -18.21 -16.95
C GLY A 184 -8.00 -19.71 -17.18
N LEU A 185 -6.79 -20.30 -17.01
CA LEU A 185 -6.56 -21.72 -17.32
C LEU A 185 -6.92 -22.64 -16.14
N LEU A 186 -6.61 -22.23 -14.91
CA LEU A 186 -6.75 -23.04 -13.70
C LEU A 186 -7.89 -22.58 -12.79
N GLY A 187 -8.61 -21.51 -13.16
CA GLY A 187 -9.71 -20.96 -12.36
C GLY A 187 -9.27 -20.36 -11.02
N PHE A 188 -8.00 -19.96 -10.88
CA PHE A 188 -7.55 -19.26 -9.68
C PHE A 188 -8.26 -17.91 -9.58
N ALA A 189 -8.87 -17.67 -8.41
CA ALA A 189 -9.37 -16.35 -8.07
C ALA A 189 -8.21 -15.34 -7.94
N ASN A 190 -8.52 -14.06 -8.02
CA ASN A 190 -7.56 -13.01 -7.74
C ASN A 190 -6.93 -13.23 -6.37
N ILE A 191 -5.61 -13.17 -6.29
CA ILE A 191 -4.87 -13.27 -5.04
C ILE A 191 -4.66 -11.86 -4.51
N THR A 192 -4.97 -11.64 -3.24
CA THR A 192 -4.65 -10.38 -2.56
C THR A 192 -3.17 -10.36 -2.22
N MET A 193 -2.47 -9.30 -2.60
CA MET A 193 -1.08 -9.12 -2.21
C MET A 193 -0.97 -8.90 -0.69
N PRO A 194 0.10 -9.37 -0.05
CA PRO A 194 0.41 -8.99 1.32
C PRO A 194 0.51 -7.47 1.46
N ASN A 195 0.11 -6.92 2.60
CA ASN A 195 0.18 -5.49 2.85
C ASN A 195 1.63 -4.99 2.70
N MET A 196 1.79 -3.89 1.97
CA MET A 196 3.06 -3.20 1.82
C MET A 196 3.04 -1.98 2.72
N LEU A 197 4.10 -1.76 3.48
CA LEU A 197 4.18 -0.71 4.51
C LEU A 197 5.51 0.02 4.42
N SER A 198 5.47 1.34 4.54
CA SER A 198 6.63 2.19 4.78
C SER A 198 6.38 3.11 5.97
N THR A 199 7.37 3.26 6.85
CA THR A 199 7.27 4.06 8.07
C THR A 199 8.33 5.14 8.05
N VAL A 200 7.95 6.36 8.40
CA VAL A 200 8.83 7.54 8.52
C VAL A 200 8.41 8.38 9.71
N THR A 201 9.29 9.26 10.21
CA THR A 201 8.94 10.31 11.18
C THR A 201 8.51 11.57 10.45
N GLY A 202 7.43 12.20 10.90
CA GLY A 202 6.96 13.51 10.41
C GLY A 202 7.72 14.62 11.09
N GLU A 203 8.79 15.10 10.45
CA GLU A 203 9.62 16.17 11.04
C GLU A 203 9.19 17.57 10.56
N ASP A 204 8.59 17.65 9.37
CA ASP A 204 8.20 18.89 8.72
C ASP A 204 6.88 18.69 7.98
N LEU A 205 5.77 18.79 8.72
CA LEU A 205 4.43 18.63 8.20
C LEU A 205 3.85 19.97 7.72
N ASP A 206 4.58 20.67 6.84
CA ASP A 206 4.18 21.94 6.28
C ASP A 206 4.57 22.03 4.81
N SER A 207 3.55 22.12 3.93
CA SER A 207 3.74 22.28 2.48
C SER A 207 4.23 23.66 2.08
N SER A 208 4.21 24.63 2.98
CA SER A 208 4.60 26.02 2.72
C SER A 208 6.09 26.29 3.01
N ALA A 209 6.82 25.32 3.56
CA ALA A 209 8.25 25.45 3.76
C ALA A 209 9.00 25.54 2.42
N PRO A 210 9.94 26.46 2.25
CA PRO A 210 10.64 26.73 1.00
C PRO A 210 11.53 25.58 0.52
#